data_af1ab46d2a599de6f5224c9680f91bff
#
_entry.id   af1ab46d2a599de6f5224c9680f91bff
#
_cell.length_a   1.000
_cell.length_b   1.000
_cell.length_c   1.000
_cell.angle_alpha   90.00
_cell.angle_beta   90.00
_cell.angle_gamma   90.00
#
_symmetry.space_group_name_H-M   'P 1'
#
loop_
_entity.id
_entity.type
_entity.pdbx_description
1 polymer ?
#
loop_
_entity_poly.entity_id
_entity_poly.type
_entity_poly.pdbx_seq_one_letter_code
_entity_poly.pdbx_strand_id
1 'polypeptide(L)'
;PSRGLGDVYKRQPYWIGKKLGEIWGYETKGLAKTDQEMKDHLATLPNGGQDAIGNIGWKAGDIMYKDLNGDGKIDGGANTLFDHGDKTILGNNTPRYRFALNLGFTYKNFDISTVFQGVMKRDFWEGNWNFWGWTGWLWRSTAYEEHMDYFRGSADHWMGQNLDAYYPRPLDGSSQNMQVQSRYIQNAAYIRMKNLQVGYTLPRTVTDKMGISGLRFFFSGENLFVISGVKKQFDPEAMGYGTSSIGYPIQRVFSGGLSVTL
;
A
#
# COMPACT_ATOMS: atom_id res chain seq x y z
N PRO A 1 39.42 3.06 13.91
CA PRO A 1 38.08 3.63 13.87
C PRO A 1 37.31 3.03 12.70
N SER A 2 36.26 2.29 13.02
CA SER A 2 35.44 1.58 12.05
C SER A 2 34.60 2.60 11.23
N ARG A 3 35.16 3.07 10.11
CA ARG A 3 34.43 3.91 9.14
C ARG A 3 33.20 3.21 8.53
N GLY A 4 33.09 1.88 8.64
CA GLY A 4 32.03 1.11 8.02
C GLY A 4 30.66 1.17 8.72
N LEU A 5 30.60 1.29 10.02
CA LEU A 5 29.33 1.30 10.77
C LEU A 5 28.55 2.61 10.63
N GLY A 6 29.24 3.76 10.54
CA GLY A 6 28.58 5.05 10.34
C GLY A 6 27.87 5.19 8.99
N ASP A 7 28.43 4.61 7.93
CA ASP A 7 27.82 4.63 6.59
C ASP A 7 26.66 3.64 6.44
N VAL A 8 26.72 2.51 7.15
CA VAL A 8 25.63 1.53 7.20
C VAL A 8 24.42 2.12 7.92
N TYR A 9 24.62 2.85 9.00
CA TYR A 9 23.52 3.52 9.72
C TYR A 9 22.89 4.67 8.92
N LYS A 10 23.67 5.41 8.10
CA LYS A 10 23.13 6.45 7.21
C LYS A 10 22.28 5.91 6.06
N ARG A 11 22.51 4.67 5.65
CA ARG A 11 21.75 4.01 4.57
C ARG A 11 20.51 3.27 5.06
N GLN A 12 20.40 3.05 6.36
CA GLN A 12 19.22 2.41 6.93
C GLN A 12 18.16 3.47 7.26
N PRO A 13 16.90 3.24 6.96
CA PRO A 13 15.80 4.15 7.33
C PRO A 13 15.52 4.13 8.83
N TYR A 14 16.41 3.58 9.64
CA TYR A 14 16.27 3.47 11.09
C TYR A 14 17.25 4.35 11.84
N TRP A 15 16.73 5.17 12.73
CA TRP A 15 17.53 5.92 13.71
C TRP A 15 17.70 5.08 14.98
N ILE A 16 18.74 5.36 15.74
CA ILE A 16 18.89 4.80 17.08
C ILE A 16 17.67 5.19 17.92
N GLY A 17 17.00 4.18 18.52
CA GLY A 17 15.78 4.36 19.34
C GLY A 17 14.47 4.17 18.59
N LYS A 18 14.44 4.12 17.25
CA LYS A 18 13.25 3.76 16.50
C LYS A 18 12.88 2.28 16.70
N LYS A 19 11.59 2.01 16.79
CA LYS A 19 11.08 0.64 16.75
C LYS A 19 11.03 0.15 15.30
N LEU A 20 11.27 -1.14 15.14
CA LEU A 20 11.20 -1.80 13.83
C LEU A 20 9.81 -1.57 13.20
N GLY A 21 9.83 -1.14 11.94
CA GLY A 21 8.63 -0.94 11.14
C GLY A 21 7.92 0.39 11.33
N GLU A 22 8.34 1.26 12.24
CA GLU A 22 7.75 2.60 12.35
C GLU A 22 7.92 3.38 11.05
N ILE A 23 6.80 3.96 10.58
CA ILE A 23 6.77 4.85 9.43
C ILE A 23 6.72 6.28 9.97
N TRP A 24 7.83 7.00 9.80
CA TRP A 24 7.95 8.39 10.18
C TRP A 24 7.73 9.28 8.97
N GLY A 25 6.95 10.32 9.12
CA GLY A 25 6.63 11.25 8.06
C GLY A 25 5.87 12.47 8.56
N TYR A 26 5.42 13.28 7.63
CA TYR A 26 4.75 14.54 7.92
C TYR A 26 3.23 14.35 8.03
N GLU A 27 2.61 15.01 8.98
CA GLU A 27 1.16 15.19 8.96
C GLU A 27 0.76 16.25 7.95
N THR A 28 -0.41 16.07 7.33
CA THR A 28 -0.92 16.98 6.30
C THR A 28 -2.26 17.58 6.69
N LYS A 29 -2.52 18.80 6.21
CA LYS A 29 -3.85 19.44 6.26
C LYS A 29 -4.71 19.07 5.04
N GLY A 30 -4.08 18.63 3.94
CA GLY A 30 -4.72 18.29 2.68
C GLY A 30 -4.04 18.94 1.48
N LEU A 31 -4.73 18.93 0.34
CA LEU A 31 -4.33 19.67 -0.86
C LEU A 31 -4.87 21.10 -0.76
N ALA A 32 -4.05 22.09 -1.09
CA ALA A 32 -4.56 23.45 -1.29
C ALA A 32 -5.46 23.49 -2.53
N LYS A 33 -6.68 23.95 -2.39
CA LYS A 33 -7.65 24.01 -3.52
C LYS A 33 -7.44 25.24 -4.40
N THR A 34 -6.86 26.30 -3.85
CA THR A 34 -6.54 27.55 -4.54
C THR A 34 -5.14 28.03 -4.21
N ASP A 35 -4.57 28.88 -5.08
CA ASP A 35 -3.29 29.53 -4.82
C ASP A 35 -3.36 30.44 -3.58
N GLN A 36 -4.53 31.01 -3.30
CA GLN A 36 -4.71 31.84 -2.11
C GLN A 36 -4.65 31.00 -0.84
N GLU A 37 -5.31 29.83 -0.81
CA GLU A 37 -5.26 28.91 0.32
C GLU A 37 -3.82 28.46 0.62
N MET A 38 -3.01 28.16 -0.42
CA MET A 38 -1.61 27.85 -0.24
C MET A 38 -0.82 29.04 0.31
N LYS A 39 -1.06 30.26 -0.18
CA LYS A 39 -0.42 31.48 0.35
C LYS A 39 -0.78 31.71 1.81
N ASP A 40 -2.05 31.56 2.15
CA ASP A 40 -2.52 31.73 3.54
C ASP A 40 -1.88 30.67 4.45
N HIS A 41 -1.76 29.42 3.96
CA HIS A 41 -1.04 28.39 4.69
C HIS A 41 0.44 28.75 4.91
N LEU A 42 1.16 29.16 3.85
CA LEU A 42 2.57 29.54 3.95
C LEU A 42 2.76 30.76 4.84
N ALA A 43 1.80 31.68 4.92
CA ALA A 43 1.84 32.81 5.85
C ALA A 43 1.82 32.38 7.33
N THR A 44 1.32 31.18 7.64
CA THR A 44 1.42 30.60 9.00
C THR A 44 2.80 30.03 9.32
N LEU A 45 3.72 30.01 8.35
CA LEU A 45 5.06 29.42 8.41
C LEU A 45 6.15 30.49 8.12
N PRO A 46 6.34 31.51 8.99
CA PRO A 46 7.15 32.66 8.67
C PRO A 46 8.65 32.38 8.58
N ASN A 47 9.14 31.26 9.08
CA ASN A 47 10.58 30.98 9.20
C ASN A 47 11.13 30.07 8.09
N GLY A 48 10.45 29.98 6.92
CA GLY A 48 10.95 29.23 5.77
C GLY A 48 9.90 28.39 5.07
N GLY A 49 8.64 28.45 5.50
CA GLY A 49 7.55 27.75 4.81
C GLY A 49 7.76 26.25 4.76
N GLN A 50 7.59 25.68 3.60
CA GLN A 50 7.80 24.25 3.28
C GLN A 50 9.03 24.02 2.37
N ASP A 51 9.91 25.03 2.23
CA ASP A 51 10.97 25.02 1.21
C ASP A 51 12.06 23.98 1.50
N ALA A 52 12.24 23.58 2.75
CA ALA A 52 13.21 22.54 3.12
C ALA A 52 12.84 21.14 2.56
N ILE A 53 11.56 20.91 2.18
CA ILE A 53 11.10 19.64 1.63
C ILE A 53 10.76 19.72 0.13
N GLY A 54 10.83 20.92 -0.47
CA GLY A 54 10.63 21.15 -1.90
C GLY A 54 10.50 22.63 -2.23
N ASN A 55 11.04 23.05 -3.35
CA ASN A 55 11.19 24.45 -3.72
C ASN A 55 10.74 24.80 -5.15
N ILE A 56 9.93 23.98 -5.79
CA ILE A 56 9.43 24.26 -7.18
C ILE A 56 8.24 25.24 -7.15
N GLY A 57 8.08 26.00 -6.08
CA GLY A 57 6.97 26.93 -5.89
C GLY A 57 5.68 26.20 -5.48
N TRP A 58 5.17 26.57 -4.34
CA TRP A 58 3.97 26.02 -3.74
C TRP A 58 2.70 26.69 -4.31
N LYS A 59 1.74 25.89 -4.77
CA LYS A 59 0.53 26.37 -5.48
C LYS A 59 -0.67 25.48 -5.14
N ALA A 60 -1.82 25.84 -5.69
CA ALA A 60 -2.99 24.98 -5.70
C ALA A 60 -2.66 23.56 -6.20
N GLY A 61 -3.18 22.57 -5.51
CA GLY A 61 -2.91 21.15 -5.76
C GLY A 61 -1.67 20.59 -5.07
N ASP A 62 -0.89 21.41 -4.38
CA ASP A 62 0.20 20.92 -3.53
C ASP A 62 -0.29 20.58 -2.12
N ILE A 63 0.48 19.75 -1.45
CA ILE A 63 0.23 19.34 -0.07
C ILE A 63 0.55 20.48 0.90
N MET A 64 -0.36 20.74 1.82
CA MET A 64 -0.13 21.59 2.98
C MET A 64 0.29 20.71 4.16
N TYR A 65 1.55 20.83 4.59
CA TYR A 65 2.10 20.08 5.72
C TYR A 65 1.84 20.82 7.04
N LYS A 66 1.78 20.08 8.15
CA LYS A 66 1.58 20.66 9.47
C LYS A 66 2.93 20.91 10.14
N ASP A 67 3.08 22.11 10.66
CA ASP A 67 4.13 22.46 11.61
C ASP A 67 3.75 21.84 12.98
N LEU A 68 4.52 20.85 13.40
CA LEU A 68 4.25 20.11 14.64
C LEU A 68 5.07 20.62 15.82
N ASN A 69 6.22 21.19 15.55
CA ASN A 69 7.12 21.73 16.58
C ASN A 69 6.89 23.23 16.85
N GLY A 70 6.14 23.92 15.96
CA GLY A 70 5.77 25.34 16.11
C GLY A 70 6.91 26.31 15.78
N ASP A 71 7.91 25.87 14.99
CA ASP A 71 9.07 26.74 14.66
C ASP A 71 8.85 27.61 13.41
N GLY A 72 7.68 27.46 12.75
CA GLY A 72 7.28 28.27 11.60
C GLY A 72 7.90 27.86 10.28
N LYS A 73 8.35 26.63 10.16
CA LYS A 73 8.83 25.99 8.92
C LYS A 73 8.52 24.50 8.95
N ILE A 74 8.60 23.84 7.82
CA ILE A 74 8.42 22.39 7.71
C ILE A 74 9.76 21.77 7.33
N ASP A 75 10.34 21.00 8.25
CA ASP A 75 11.59 20.29 7.99
C ASP A 75 11.70 18.96 8.74
N GLY A 76 12.79 18.24 8.53
CA GLY A 76 13.08 16.96 9.19
C GLY A 76 13.98 17.09 10.40
N GLY A 77 14.27 18.31 10.87
CA GLY A 77 15.23 18.55 11.93
C GLY A 77 16.59 17.94 11.64
N ALA A 78 17.31 17.53 12.67
CA ALA A 78 18.55 16.77 12.54
C ALA A 78 18.33 15.31 12.12
N ASN A 79 17.08 14.92 11.88
CA ASN A 79 16.67 13.56 11.52
C ASN A 79 17.09 12.51 12.57
N THR A 80 16.93 12.86 13.84
CA THR A 80 17.16 11.99 15.00
C THR A 80 15.87 11.77 15.79
N LEU A 81 15.89 10.86 16.76
CA LEU A 81 14.73 10.63 17.62
C LEU A 81 14.38 11.85 18.49
N PHE A 82 15.38 12.66 18.86
CA PHE A 82 15.24 13.82 19.74
C PHE A 82 15.04 15.13 18.97
N ASP A 83 15.40 15.12 17.70
CA ASP A 83 15.22 16.25 16.78
C ASP A 83 14.80 15.69 15.41
N HIS A 84 13.51 15.45 15.29
CA HIS A 84 12.86 14.89 14.11
C HIS A 84 12.10 15.97 13.30
N GLY A 85 12.22 17.24 13.70
CA GLY A 85 11.47 18.33 13.08
C GLY A 85 9.96 18.06 13.15
N ASP A 86 9.28 18.23 12.03
CA ASP A 86 7.84 18.00 11.90
C ASP A 86 7.44 16.57 11.59
N LYS A 87 8.40 15.64 11.59
CA LYS A 87 8.07 14.23 11.38
C LYS A 87 7.50 13.60 12.65
N THR A 88 6.48 12.76 12.47
CA THR A 88 5.87 11.96 13.54
C THR A 88 5.66 10.53 13.09
N ILE A 89 5.26 9.63 14.01
CA ILE A 89 4.96 8.25 13.68
C ILE A 89 3.56 8.20 13.05
N LEU A 90 3.51 7.93 11.74
CA LEU A 90 2.27 7.82 10.97
C LEU A 90 1.68 6.42 10.99
N GLY A 91 2.49 5.41 11.26
CA GLY A 91 2.06 4.02 11.27
C GLY A 91 3.20 3.05 11.52
N ASN A 92 2.90 1.75 11.32
CA ASN A 92 3.88 0.69 11.43
C ASN A 92 3.65 -0.38 10.35
N ASN A 93 4.68 -0.68 9.57
CA ASN A 93 4.60 -1.64 8.46
C ASN A 93 4.82 -3.09 8.88
N THR A 94 5.15 -3.35 10.16
CA THR A 94 5.28 -4.71 10.67
C THR A 94 3.89 -5.33 10.86
N PRO A 95 3.61 -6.49 10.26
CA PRO A 95 2.35 -7.20 10.50
C PRO A 95 2.23 -7.60 11.99
N ARG A 96 1.26 -7.02 12.70
CA ARG A 96 1.12 -7.28 14.15
C ARG A 96 0.38 -8.58 14.47
N TYR A 97 -0.69 -8.85 13.72
CA TYR A 97 -1.52 -10.02 13.96
C TYR A 97 -1.67 -10.76 12.63
N ARG A 98 -1.10 -11.95 12.58
CA ARG A 98 -1.27 -12.87 11.46
C ARG A 98 -2.19 -14.00 11.89
N PHE A 99 -3.09 -14.41 11.02
CA PHE A 99 -4.00 -15.50 11.29
C PHE A 99 -4.16 -16.39 10.06
N ALA A 100 -4.52 -17.63 10.31
CA ALA A 100 -5.02 -18.56 9.31
C ALA A 100 -6.24 -19.29 9.88
N LEU A 101 -7.24 -19.47 9.06
CA LEU A 101 -8.46 -20.18 9.40
C LEU A 101 -8.69 -21.28 8.37
N ASN A 102 -8.66 -22.53 8.84
CA ASN A 102 -8.96 -23.70 8.04
C ASN A 102 -10.37 -24.19 8.38
N LEU A 103 -11.23 -24.27 7.38
CA LEU A 103 -12.59 -24.78 7.54
C LEU A 103 -12.76 -26.02 6.66
N GLY A 104 -13.34 -27.06 7.22
CA GLY A 104 -13.70 -28.28 6.51
C GLY A 104 -15.15 -28.64 6.83
N PHE A 105 -15.87 -29.04 5.82
CA PHE A 105 -17.26 -29.51 5.94
C PHE A 105 -17.49 -30.70 5.03
N THR A 106 -18.13 -31.74 5.58
CA THR A 106 -18.50 -32.93 4.85
C THR A 106 -19.98 -33.18 5.05
N TYR A 107 -20.69 -33.35 3.94
CA TYR A 107 -22.11 -33.69 3.96
C TYR A 107 -22.42 -34.75 2.91
N LYS A 108 -22.82 -35.92 3.35
CA LYS A 108 -23.02 -37.10 2.48
C LYS A 108 -21.74 -37.36 1.66
N ASN A 109 -21.84 -37.19 0.35
CA ASN A 109 -20.77 -37.45 -0.60
C ASN A 109 -19.97 -36.20 -1.01
N PHE A 110 -20.34 -35.04 -0.50
CA PHE A 110 -19.65 -33.78 -0.74
C PHE A 110 -18.68 -33.45 0.40
N ASP A 111 -17.53 -32.98 0.05
CA ASP A 111 -16.55 -32.39 0.95
C ASP A 111 -16.15 -30.99 0.46
N ILE A 112 -16.04 -30.07 1.37
CA ILE A 112 -15.59 -28.71 1.12
C ILE A 112 -14.48 -28.41 2.10
N SER A 113 -13.37 -27.90 1.63
CA SER A 113 -12.30 -27.36 2.48
C SER A 113 -11.87 -26.00 1.98
N THR A 114 -11.58 -25.08 2.91
CA THR A 114 -11.13 -23.75 2.56
C THR A 114 -10.13 -23.24 3.58
N VAL A 115 -9.18 -22.45 3.10
CA VAL A 115 -8.14 -21.80 3.89
C VAL A 115 -8.22 -20.31 3.68
N PHE A 116 -8.40 -19.57 4.77
CA PHE A 116 -8.25 -18.14 4.82
C PHE A 116 -6.95 -17.78 5.52
N GLN A 117 -6.28 -16.76 5.04
CA GLN A 117 -5.09 -16.18 5.64
C GLN A 117 -5.19 -14.67 5.63
N GLY A 118 -4.66 -14.02 6.67
CA GLY A 118 -4.68 -12.57 6.69
C GLY A 118 -3.76 -11.93 7.72
N VAL A 119 -3.73 -10.61 7.64
CA VAL A 119 -3.05 -9.71 8.56
C VAL A 119 -4.06 -8.68 9.03
N MET A 120 -4.24 -8.51 10.35
CA MET A 120 -5.27 -7.61 10.87
C MET A 120 -4.81 -6.16 11.01
N LYS A 121 -3.52 -5.94 11.28
CA LYS A 121 -2.97 -4.59 11.44
C LYS A 121 -1.61 -4.47 10.81
N ARG A 122 -1.52 -3.64 9.81
CA ARG A 122 -0.30 -3.25 9.11
C ARG A 122 -0.57 -1.94 8.39
N ASP A 123 0.29 -0.94 8.58
CA ASP A 123 0.28 0.28 7.80
C ASP A 123 1.38 0.19 6.74
N PHE A 124 1.18 0.83 5.61
CA PHE A 124 2.16 0.80 4.53
C PHE A 124 2.27 2.15 3.83
N TRP A 125 3.50 2.57 3.61
CA TRP A 125 3.84 3.70 2.75
C TRP A 125 4.36 3.20 1.42
N GLU A 126 3.66 3.55 0.35
CA GLU A 126 4.08 3.22 -1.00
C GLU A 126 4.73 4.43 -1.64
N GLY A 127 6.07 4.44 -1.63
CA GLY A 127 6.87 5.56 -2.12
C GLY A 127 7.35 5.41 -3.56
N ASN A 128 6.96 4.33 -4.24
CA ASN A 128 7.48 4.05 -5.57
C ASN A 128 6.71 4.78 -6.69
N TRP A 129 7.31 4.76 -7.88
CA TRP A 129 6.75 5.38 -9.07
C TRP A 129 5.42 4.74 -9.56
N ASN A 130 5.15 3.47 -9.25
CA ASN A 130 3.87 2.84 -9.57
C ASN A 130 2.72 3.47 -8.78
N PHE A 131 2.98 3.97 -7.56
CA PHE A 131 1.98 4.67 -6.77
C PHE A 131 1.78 6.10 -7.24
N TRP A 132 2.88 6.80 -7.57
CA TRP A 132 2.84 8.21 -7.94
C TRP A 132 2.57 8.45 -9.41
N GLY A 133 2.83 7.45 -10.29
CA GLY A 133 2.63 7.52 -11.73
C GLY A 133 3.65 8.39 -12.43
N TRP A 134 3.63 9.68 -12.14
CA TRP A 134 4.51 10.66 -12.77
C TRP A 134 5.69 11.01 -11.86
N THR A 135 6.94 10.70 -12.27
CA THR A 135 8.12 10.89 -11.42
C THR A 135 9.27 11.65 -12.10
N GLY A 136 9.01 12.37 -13.17
CA GLY A 136 10.04 13.13 -13.87
C GLY A 136 11.04 12.30 -14.68
N TRP A 137 10.85 11.00 -14.78
CA TRP A 137 11.66 10.12 -15.60
C TRP A 137 10.78 9.56 -16.73
N LEU A 138 10.82 10.16 -17.90
CA LEU A 138 9.96 9.84 -19.05
C LEU A 138 9.83 8.34 -19.34
N TRP A 139 10.88 7.59 -19.19
CA TRP A 139 10.93 6.15 -19.44
C TRP A 139 10.47 5.28 -18.26
N ARG A 140 10.14 5.89 -17.10
CA ARG A 140 9.58 5.21 -15.91
C ARG A 140 8.19 5.72 -15.54
N SER A 141 7.67 6.68 -16.27
CA SER A 141 6.36 7.28 -15.98
C SER A 141 5.26 6.48 -16.68
N THR A 142 4.80 5.43 -16.03
CA THR A 142 3.62 4.69 -16.47
C THR A 142 2.42 5.18 -15.67
N ALA A 143 1.43 5.75 -16.35
CA ALA A 143 0.17 6.13 -15.74
C ALA A 143 -0.80 4.95 -15.76
N TYR A 144 -1.43 4.67 -14.62
CA TYR A 144 -2.57 3.78 -14.48
C TYR A 144 -3.86 4.60 -14.44
N GLU A 145 -5.00 3.96 -14.62
CA GLU A 145 -6.32 4.61 -14.54
C GLU A 145 -6.52 5.35 -13.21
N GLU A 146 -6.02 4.79 -12.11
CA GLU A 146 -6.11 5.39 -10.78
C GLU A 146 -5.37 6.72 -10.67
N HIS A 147 -4.34 6.97 -11.49
CA HIS A 147 -3.61 8.23 -11.50
C HIS A 147 -4.40 9.37 -12.16
N MET A 148 -5.49 9.06 -12.87
CA MET A 148 -6.36 10.07 -13.47
C MET A 148 -7.11 10.90 -12.40
N ASP A 149 -7.14 10.44 -11.15
CA ASP A 149 -7.66 11.18 -10.00
C ASP A 149 -6.58 12.10 -9.40
N TYR A 150 -5.98 12.95 -10.24
CA TYR A 150 -5.03 13.98 -9.85
C TYR A 150 -5.70 15.36 -9.81
N PHE A 151 -5.09 16.29 -9.05
CA PHE A 151 -5.59 17.65 -8.90
C PHE A 151 -5.57 18.41 -10.22
N ARG A 152 -6.73 18.98 -10.59
CA ARG A 152 -6.94 19.84 -11.76
C ARG A 152 -7.67 21.10 -11.34
N GLY A 153 -6.93 22.21 -11.26
CA GLY A 153 -7.47 23.49 -10.79
C GLY A 153 -8.30 24.24 -11.81
N SER A 154 -8.02 24.06 -13.12
CA SER A 154 -8.73 24.77 -14.18
C SER A 154 -10.08 24.15 -14.49
N ALA A 155 -11.10 24.98 -14.63
CA ALA A 155 -12.41 24.57 -15.11
C ALA A 155 -12.38 24.19 -16.62
N ASP A 156 -11.44 24.75 -17.38
CA ASP A 156 -11.29 24.51 -18.82
C ASP A 156 -10.42 23.29 -19.14
N HIS A 157 -10.03 22.51 -18.11
CA HIS A 157 -9.27 21.31 -18.35
C HIS A 157 -10.12 20.28 -19.11
N TRP A 158 -9.56 19.63 -20.15
CA TRP A 158 -10.28 18.70 -21.03
C TRP A 158 -10.97 17.52 -20.30
N MET A 159 -10.46 17.14 -19.10
CA MET A 159 -11.08 16.15 -18.21
C MET A 159 -11.97 16.78 -17.14
N GLY A 160 -12.18 18.10 -17.16
CA GLY A 160 -12.87 18.83 -16.11
C GLY A 160 -12.02 19.11 -14.88
N GLN A 161 -12.51 20.04 -14.07
CA GLN A 161 -11.90 20.41 -12.79
C GLN A 161 -11.98 19.25 -11.77
N ASN A 162 -10.95 19.10 -10.94
CA ASN A 162 -10.92 18.14 -9.83
C ASN A 162 -10.16 18.73 -8.64
N LEU A 163 -10.86 19.41 -7.75
CA LEU A 163 -10.29 20.05 -6.56
C LEU A 163 -10.19 19.11 -5.35
N ASP A 164 -10.97 18.01 -5.35
CA ASP A 164 -11.00 17.01 -4.28
C ASP A 164 -10.24 15.74 -4.67
N ALA A 165 -9.26 15.88 -5.57
CA ALA A 165 -8.45 14.79 -6.08
C ALA A 165 -7.75 13.98 -4.99
N TYR A 166 -7.56 12.69 -5.25
CA TYR A 166 -6.73 11.85 -4.39
C TYR A 166 -5.26 12.23 -4.50
N TYR A 167 -4.72 12.33 -5.73
CA TYR A 167 -3.33 12.71 -5.98
C TYR A 167 -3.16 14.23 -6.07
N PRO A 168 -1.99 14.75 -5.68
CA PRO A 168 -1.68 16.17 -5.84
C PRO A 168 -1.52 16.51 -7.34
N ARG A 169 -1.27 17.79 -7.62
CA ARG A 169 -0.87 18.19 -8.97
C ARG A 169 0.42 17.46 -9.38
N PRO A 170 0.51 16.94 -10.60
CA PRO A 170 1.73 16.32 -11.09
C PRO A 170 2.87 17.34 -11.20
N LEU A 171 4.05 16.96 -10.68
CA LEU A 171 5.26 17.78 -10.75
C LEU A 171 6.39 16.97 -11.35
N ASP A 172 6.98 17.51 -12.40
CA ASP A 172 8.18 16.92 -12.99
C ASP A 172 9.41 17.27 -12.17
N GLY A 173 10.22 16.26 -11.87
CA GLY A 173 11.49 16.43 -11.17
C GLY A 173 11.40 16.88 -9.71
N SER A 174 10.21 16.88 -9.09
CA SER A 174 10.03 17.28 -7.69
C SER A 174 9.43 16.18 -6.83
N SER A 175 10.01 16.00 -5.65
CA SER A 175 9.48 15.12 -4.61
C SER A 175 8.67 15.86 -3.52
N GLN A 176 8.39 17.17 -3.69
CA GLN A 176 7.74 17.96 -2.66
C GLN A 176 6.39 17.39 -2.19
N ASN A 177 5.59 16.87 -3.10
CA ASN A 177 4.32 16.21 -2.78
C ASN A 177 4.45 14.71 -2.47
N MET A 178 5.65 14.14 -2.62
CA MET A 178 5.90 12.71 -2.47
C MET A 178 6.61 12.36 -1.15
N GLN A 179 6.68 13.29 -0.22
CA GLN A 179 7.22 13.03 1.12
C GLN A 179 6.38 11.98 1.83
N VAL A 180 7.02 11.20 2.73
CA VAL A 180 6.27 10.28 3.60
C VAL A 180 5.28 11.09 4.42
N GLN A 181 3.98 10.82 4.28
CA GLN A 181 2.95 11.70 4.81
C GLN A 181 1.65 10.96 5.15
N SER A 182 0.88 11.55 6.08
CA SER A 182 -0.33 10.93 6.62
C SER A 182 -1.42 10.67 5.58
N ARG A 183 -1.53 11.52 4.53
CA ARG A 183 -2.56 11.42 3.50
C ARG A 183 -2.50 10.10 2.72
N TYR A 184 -1.31 9.56 2.48
CA TYR A 184 -1.10 8.40 1.61
C TYR A 184 -0.64 7.15 2.33
N ILE A 185 -0.61 7.14 3.66
CA ILE A 185 -0.47 5.90 4.43
C ILE A 185 -1.66 5.01 4.13
N GLN A 186 -1.40 3.78 3.74
CA GLN A 186 -2.41 2.80 3.40
C GLN A 186 -2.55 1.76 4.50
N ASN A 187 -3.79 1.33 4.73
CA ASN A 187 -4.06 0.20 5.60
C ASN A 187 -3.81 -1.10 4.82
N ALA A 188 -2.68 -1.76 5.09
CA ALA A 188 -2.30 -3.01 4.47
C ALA A 188 -2.80 -4.26 5.24
N ALA A 189 -3.81 -4.11 6.07
CA ALA A 189 -4.57 -5.24 6.60
C ALA A 189 -5.33 -5.92 5.46
N TYR A 190 -5.39 -7.25 5.51
CA TYR A 190 -6.10 -8.02 4.49
C TYR A 190 -6.58 -9.37 5.01
N ILE A 191 -7.56 -9.92 4.33
CA ILE A 191 -7.95 -11.32 4.39
C ILE A 191 -8.04 -11.87 2.96
N ARG A 192 -7.41 -13.04 2.73
CA ARG A 192 -7.40 -13.73 1.44
C ARG A 192 -7.90 -15.16 1.60
N MET A 193 -8.78 -15.58 0.71
CA MET A 193 -9.08 -17.00 0.52
C MET A 193 -7.95 -17.62 -0.28
N LYS A 194 -7.09 -18.38 0.43
CA LYS A 194 -5.90 -19.02 -0.16
C LYS A 194 -6.24 -20.24 -0.98
N ASN A 195 -7.20 -21.02 -0.50
CA ASN A 195 -7.64 -22.24 -1.17
C ASN A 195 -9.12 -22.46 -0.89
N LEU A 196 -9.83 -22.96 -1.88
CA LEU A 196 -11.16 -23.56 -1.78
C LEU A 196 -11.13 -24.83 -2.59
N GLN A 197 -11.47 -25.95 -1.99
CA GLN A 197 -11.64 -27.22 -2.67
C GLN A 197 -13.03 -27.76 -2.41
N VAL A 198 -13.70 -28.20 -3.46
CA VAL A 198 -14.99 -28.90 -3.41
C VAL A 198 -14.80 -30.26 -4.02
N GLY A 199 -15.11 -31.29 -3.29
CA GLY A 199 -15.03 -32.68 -3.74
C GLY A 199 -16.39 -33.37 -3.72
N TYR A 200 -16.54 -34.33 -4.60
CA TYR A 200 -17.67 -35.26 -4.62
C TYR A 200 -17.16 -36.67 -4.79
N THR A 201 -17.44 -37.53 -3.81
CA THR A 201 -17.10 -38.95 -3.86
C THR A 201 -18.30 -39.74 -4.29
N LEU A 202 -18.16 -40.55 -5.32
CA LEU A 202 -19.26 -41.41 -5.80
C LEU A 202 -19.68 -42.43 -4.72
N PRO A 203 -20.98 -42.68 -4.59
CA PRO A 203 -21.48 -43.74 -3.71
C PRO A 203 -20.94 -45.13 -4.14
N ARG A 204 -20.66 -45.96 -3.17
CA ARG A 204 -20.19 -47.35 -3.43
C ARG A 204 -21.09 -48.15 -4.35
N THR A 205 -22.38 -47.93 -4.27
CA THR A 205 -23.36 -48.61 -5.17
C THR A 205 -23.12 -48.34 -6.67
N VAL A 206 -22.38 -47.25 -6.99
CA VAL A 206 -21.98 -46.90 -8.35
C VAL A 206 -20.58 -47.42 -8.64
N THR A 207 -19.63 -47.23 -7.74
CA THR A 207 -18.23 -47.64 -7.95
C THR A 207 -18.06 -49.17 -7.99
N ASP A 208 -18.83 -49.91 -7.21
CA ASP A 208 -18.82 -51.37 -7.23
C ASP A 208 -19.21 -51.92 -8.62
N LYS A 209 -20.17 -51.27 -9.31
CA LYS A 209 -20.55 -51.65 -10.68
C LYS A 209 -19.45 -51.35 -11.70
N MET A 210 -18.54 -50.47 -11.37
CA MET A 210 -17.39 -50.09 -12.21
C MET A 210 -16.14 -50.92 -11.88
N GLY A 211 -16.20 -51.80 -10.85
CA GLY A 211 -15.08 -52.62 -10.41
C GLY A 211 -13.96 -51.79 -9.72
N ILE A 212 -14.28 -50.66 -9.13
CA ILE A 212 -13.35 -49.78 -8.42
C ILE A 212 -13.83 -49.53 -7.00
N SER A 213 -12.89 -49.40 -6.06
CA SER A 213 -13.20 -49.20 -4.65
C SER A 213 -13.63 -47.75 -4.32
N GLY A 214 -13.28 -46.78 -5.16
CA GLY A 214 -13.69 -45.40 -4.96
C GLY A 214 -13.36 -44.49 -6.16
N LEU A 215 -14.21 -43.49 -6.36
CA LEU A 215 -13.99 -42.43 -7.37
C LEU A 215 -14.41 -41.09 -6.76
N ARG A 216 -13.48 -40.16 -6.70
CA ARG A 216 -13.72 -38.81 -6.22
C ARG A 216 -13.33 -37.78 -7.30
N PHE A 217 -14.24 -36.88 -7.59
CA PHE A 217 -13.99 -35.68 -8.39
C PHE A 217 -13.75 -34.52 -7.45
N PHE A 218 -12.82 -33.64 -7.83
CA PHE A 218 -12.62 -32.41 -7.07
C PHE A 218 -12.34 -31.23 -8.00
N PHE A 219 -12.75 -30.08 -7.54
CA PHE A 219 -12.42 -28.79 -8.10
C PHE A 219 -11.76 -27.94 -7.01
N SER A 220 -10.65 -27.28 -7.33
CA SER A 220 -9.98 -26.35 -6.41
C SER A 220 -9.72 -25.02 -7.06
N GLY A 221 -9.78 -23.99 -6.26
CA GLY A 221 -9.41 -22.64 -6.61
C GLY A 221 -8.45 -22.04 -5.60
N GLU A 222 -7.40 -21.38 -6.08
CA GLU A 222 -6.43 -20.72 -5.23
C GLU A 222 -6.50 -19.20 -5.39
N ASN A 223 -6.29 -18.48 -4.29
CA ASN A 223 -6.27 -17.01 -4.24
C ASN A 223 -7.52 -16.36 -4.84
N LEU A 224 -8.70 -16.93 -4.60
CA LEU A 224 -9.95 -16.59 -5.27
C LEU A 224 -10.35 -15.12 -5.05
N PHE A 225 -10.17 -14.62 -3.84
CA PHE A 225 -10.40 -13.22 -3.54
C PHE A 225 -9.51 -12.72 -2.41
N VAL A 226 -9.33 -11.40 -2.37
CA VAL A 226 -8.70 -10.67 -1.28
C VAL A 226 -9.55 -9.45 -0.94
N ILE A 227 -9.70 -9.20 0.35
CA ILE A 227 -10.29 -7.96 0.89
C ILE A 227 -9.14 -7.24 1.58
N SER A 228 -8.86 -6.01 1.17
CA SER A 228 -7.80 -5.19 1.75
C SER A 228 -8.10 -3.71 1.63
N GLY A 229 -7.40 -2.89 2.44
CA GLY A 229 -7.51 -1.44 2.41
C GLY A 229 -6.50 -0.74 1.50
N VAL A 230 -5.63 -1.49 0.80
CA VAL A 230 -4.68 -0.89 -0.15
C VAL A 230 -5.34 -0.59 -1.49
N LYS A 231 -4.76 0.34 -2.25
CA LYS A 231 -5.19 0.64 -3.62
C LYS A 231 -5.19 -0.63 -4.48
N LYS A 232 -6.16 -0.76 -5.40
CA LYS A 232 -6.42 -1.98 -6.18
C LYS A 232 -5.24 -2.47 -7.03
N GLN A 233 -4.36 -1.56 -7.48
CA GLN A 233 -3.16 -1.90 -8.24
C GLN A 233 -2.09 -2.62 -7.41
N PHE A 234 -2.22 -2.67 -6.09
CA PHE A 234 -1.26 -3.33 -5.21
C PHE A 234 -1.84 -4.57 -4.54
N ASP A 235 -1.00 -5.60 -4.43
CA ASP A 235 -1.34 -6.79 -3.67
C ASP A 235 -0.75 -6.68 -2.26
N PRO A 236 -1.57 -6.75 -1.20
CA PRO A 236 -1.11 -6.57 0.18
C PRO A 236 -0.10 -7.62 0.66
N GLU A 237 -0.04 -8.80 0.03
CA GLU A 237 0.98 -9.82 0.33
C GLU A 237 2.28 -9.57 -0.41
N ALA A 238 2.21 -9.03 -1.64
CA ALA A 238 3.39 -8.73 -2.45
C ALA A 238 4.10 -7.43 -2.01
N MET A 239 3.46 -6.62 -1.19
CA MET A 239 4.05 -5.41 -0.62
C MET A 239 5.16 -5.79 0.35
N GLY A 240 6.41 -5.73 -0.11
CA GLY A 240 7.60 -6.12 0.64
C GLY A 240 8.24 -4.97 1.40
N TYR A 241 9.14 -5.35 2.29
CA TYR A 241 10.00 -4.43 3.06
C TYR A 241 11.06 -3.86 2.11
N GLY A 242 11.01 -2.55 1.86
CA GLY A 242 12.10 -1.84 1.15
C GLY A 242 12.25 -2.14 -0.35
N THR A 243 11.36 -2.92 -0.92
CA THR A 243 11.27 -3.12 -2.35
C THR A 243 10.11 -2.30 -2.91
N SER A 244 10.38 -1.57 -3.97
CA SER A 244 9.33 -1.09 -4.85
C SER A 244 8.40 -2.26 -5.15
N SER A 245 7.09 -2.10 -4.95
CA SER A 245 6.05 -3.13 -5.17
C SER A 245 5.96 -3.60 -6.64
N ILE A 246 7.12 -3.97 -7.20
CA ILE A 246 7.28 -4.50 -8.56
C ILE A 246 7.21 -6.04 -8.49
N GLY A 247 6.27 -6.54 -7.71
CA GLY A 247 6.00 -7.97 -7.67
C GLY A 247 4.91 -8.33 -8.66
N TYR A 248 5.03 -9.51 -9.28
CA TYR A 248 3.89 -10.05 -10.02
C TYR A 248 2.71 -10.22 -9.05
N PRO A 249 1.50 -9.76 -9.44
CA PRO A 249 0.32 -9.99 -8.62
C PRO A 249 0.08 -11.49 -8.45
N ILE A 250 -0.37 -11.86 -7.27
CA ILE A 250 -0.69 -13.26 -6.97
C ILE A 250 -1.84 -13.70 -7.87
N GLN A 251 -1.59 -14.73 -8.66
CA GLN A 251 -2.54 -15.26 -9.63
C GLN A 251 -3.64 -16.08 -8.96
N ARG A 252 -4.82 -16.04 -9.55
CA ARG A 252 -5.88 -17.02 -9.28
C ARG A 252 -5.62 -18.26 -10.10
N VAL A 253 -5.67 -19.45 -9.45
CA VAL A 253 -5.48 -20.72 -10.12
C VAL A 253 -6.73 -21.57 -9.92
N PHE A 254 -7.18 -22.19 -10.98
CA PHE A 254 -8.28 -23.14 -10.95
C PHE A 254 -7.78 -24.50 -11.42
N SER A 255 -8.12 -25.53 -10.67
CA SER A 255 -7.71 -26.89 -10.97
C SER A 255 -8.90 -27.85 -10.80
N GLY A 256 -8.95 -28.87 -11.62
CA GLY A 256 -9.90 -29.94 -11.50
C GLY A 256 -9.20 -31.29 -11.65
N GLY A 257 -9.65 -32.26 -10.91
CA GLY A 257 -9.05 -33.60 -10.96
C GLY A 257 -9.99 -34.69 -10.49
N LEU A 258 -9.53 -35.91 -10.69
CA LEU A 258 -10.18 -37.12 -10.22
C LEU A 258 -9.18 -38.00 -9.44
N SER A 259 -9.69 -38.69 -8.45
CA SER A 259 -8.93 -39.70 -7.69
C SER A 259 -9.67 -41.00 -7.77
N VAL A 260 -8.98 -42.05 -8.25
CA VAL A 260 -9.51 -43.42 -8.37
C VAL A 260 -8.80 -44.30 -7.35
N THR A 261 -9.58 -45.09 -6.61
CA THR A 261 -9.07 -46.15 -5.72
C THR A 261 -9.50 -47.49 -6.30
N LEU A 262 -8.54 -48.31 -6.61
CA LEU A 262 -8.74 -49.67 -7.17
C LEU A 262 -9.04 -50.68 -6.09
#